data_3d5f56da2b3ec34c5bbc405d16230a1f
#
_entry.id   3d5f56da2b3ec34c5bbc405d16230a1f
#
_cell.length_a   1.000
_cell.length_b   1.000
_cell.length_c   1.000
_cell.angle_alpha   90.00
_cell.angle_beta   90.00
_cell.angle_gamma   90.00
#
_symmetry.space_group_name_H-M   'P 1'
#
loop_
_entity.id
_entity.type
_entity.pdbx_description
1 polymer ?
#
loop_
_entity_poly.entity_id
_entity_poly.type
_entity_poly.pdbx_seq_one_letter_code
_entity_poly.pdbx_strand_id
1 'polypeptide(L)' 'MDSGTQYRQLIQSLQKHQGEMQKLIVEQQEEIDRLNKFVKELEGQVGEYEQSREGSG' A
#
# COMPACT_ATOMS: atom_id res chain seq x y z
N MET A 1 42.06 6.30 -13.43
CA MET A 1 41.57 6.46 -12.24
C MET A 1 40.42 7.34 -12.10
N ASP A 2 39.30 6.82 -12.00
CA ASP A 2 38.18 7.67 -12.11
C ASP A 2 37.24 7.41 -10.99
N SER A 3 37.63 7.90 -9.80
CA SER A 3 36.77 7.83 -8.64
C SER A 3 35.43 8.56 -8.89
N GLY A 4 35.46 9.59 -9.75
CA GLY A 4 34.25 10.29 -10.14
C GLY A 4 33.25 9.40 -10.89
N THR A 5 33.76 8.53 -11.76
CA THR A 5 32.91 7.60 -12.50
C THR A 5 32.27 6.59 -11.56
N GLN A 6 33.01 6.07 -10.58
CA GLN A 6 32.48 5.13 -9.61
C GLN A 6 31.38 5.77 -8.75
N TYR A 7 31.58 7.01 -8.32
CA TYR A 7 30.55 7.73 -7.56
C TYR A 7 29.29 7.97 -8.40
N ARG A 8 29.49 8.33 -9.68
CA ARG A 8 28.34 8.55 -10.58
C ARG A 8 27.53 7.27 -10.79
N GLN A 9 28.22 6.14 -10.96
CA GLN A 9 27.55 4.85 -11.11
C GLN A 9 26.78 4.48 -9.84
N LEU A 10 27.37 4.74 -8.69
CA LEU A 10 26.70 4.49 -7.41
C LEU A 10 25.46 5.37 -7.27
N ILE A 11 25.58 6.65 -7.60
CA ILE A 11 24.45 7.58 -7.53
C ILE A 11 23.32 7.10 -8.45
N GLN A 12 23.66 6.70 -9.68
CA GLN A 12 22.65 6.19 -10.62
C GLN A 12 21.96 4.94 -10.11
N SER A 13 22.71 4.02 -9.51
CA SER A 13 22.14 2.80 -8.91
C SER A 13 21.20 3.13 -7.78
N LEU A 14 21.60 4.07 -6.92
CA LEU A 14 20.76 4.49 -5.79
C LEU A 14 19.48 5.19 -6.26
N GLN A 15 19.60 6.03 -7.28
CA GLN A 15 18.43 6.72 -7.83
C GLN A 15 17.45 5.72 -8.45
N LYS A 16 17.95 4.73 -9.15
CA LYS A 16 17.12 3.68 -9.73
C LYS A 16 16.41 2.90 -8.63
N HIS A 17 17.16 2.55 -7.59
CA HIS A 17 16.61 1.83 -6.45
C HIS A 17 15.51 2.63 -5.76
N GLN A 18 15.75 3.94 -5.56
CA GLN A 18 14.75 4.83 -4.97
C GLN A 18 13.48 4.87 -5.80
N GLY A 19 13.62 4.92 -7.13
CA GLY A 19 12.46 4.92 -8.01
C GLY A 19 11.64 3.64 -7.89
N GLU A 20 12.31 2.50 -7.81
CA GLU A 20 11.66 1.22 -7.64
C GLU A 20 10.95 1.13 -6.28
N MET A 21 11.59 1.63 -5.24
CA MET A 21 11.00 1.65 -3.91
C MET A 21 9.78 2.56 -3.84
N GLN A 22 9.85 3.72 -4.47
CA GLN A 22 8.70 4.62 -4.52
C GLN A 22 7.52 3.98 -5.22
N LYS A 23 7.78 3.26 -6.29
CA LYS A 23 6.73 2.54 -7.02
C LYS A 23 6.07 1.49 -6.13
N LEU A 24 6.88 0.74 -5.38
CA LEU A 24 6.36 -0.27 -4.46
C LEU A 24 5.53 0.37 -3.35
N ILE A 25 5.96 1.52 -2.85
CA ILE A 25 5.22 2.25 -1.81
C ILE A 25 3.83 2.65 -2.34
N VAL A 26 3.77 3.17 -3.56
CA VAL A 26 2.50 3.55 -4.18
C VAL A 26 1.59 2.33 -4.34
N GLU A 27 2.14 1.22 -4.83
CA GLU A 27 1.38 -0.02 -5.01
C GLU A 27 0.85 -0.54 -3.68
N GLN A 28 1.68 -0.49 -2.64
CA GLN A 28 1.26 -0.91 -1.31
C GLN A 28 0.16 0.00 -0.75
N GLN A 29 0.26 1.29 -0.99
CA GLN A 29 -0.75 2.23 -0.53
C GLN A 29 -2.10 1.97 -1.21
N GLU A 30 -2.08 1.68 -2.50
CA GLU A 30 -3.29 1.33 -3.23
C GLU A 30 -3.92 0.05 -2.68
N GLU A 31 -3.09 -0.92 -2.33
CA GLU A 31 -3.58 -2.17 -1.75
C GLU A 31 -4.17 -1.95 -0.37
N ILE A 32 -3.53 -1.13 0.45
CA ILE A 32 -4.05 -0.78 1.78
C ILE A 32 -5.40 -0.09 1.65
N ASP A 33 -5.53 0.85 0.72
CA ASP A 33 -6.79 1.55 0.48
C ASP A 33 -7.89 0.59 0.07
N ARG A 34 -7.58 -0.37 -0.79
CA ARG A 34 -8.53 -1.38 -1.24
C ARG A 34 -8.97 -2.26 -0.10
N LEU A 35 -8.03 -2.71 0.73
CA LEU A 35 -8.33 -3.54 1.89
C LEU A 35 -9.16 -2.80 2.92
N ASN A 36 -8.85 -1.54 3.16
CA ASN A 36 -9.62 -0.71 4.10
C ASN A 36 -11.06 -0.54 3.62
N LYS A 37 -11.24 -0.35 2.33
CA LYS A 37 -12.58 -0.25 1.75
C LYS A 37 -13.34 -1.56 1.93
N PHE A 38 -12.67 -2.68 1.70
CA PHE A 38 -13.27 -4.01 1.87
C PHE A 38 -13.66 -4.25 3.32
N VAL A 39 -12.79 -3.85 4.26
CA VAL A 39 -13.08 -3.98 5.69
C VAL A 39 -14.33 -3.17 6.06
N LYS A 40 -14.44 -1.95 5.55
CA LYS A 40 -15.62 -1.12 5.82
C LYS A 40 -16.90 -1.75 5.29
N GLU A 41 -16.82 -2.37 4.11
CA GLU A 41 -17.97 -3.07 3.55
C GLU A 41 -18.38 -4.26 4.43
N LEU A 42 -17.40 -5.01 4.92
CA LEU A 42 -17.68 -6.13 5.81
C LEU A 42 -18.27 -5.67 7.13
N GLU A 43 -17.73 -4.58 7.69
CA GLU A 43 -18.26 -4.02 8.92
C GLU A 43 -19.72 -3.58 8.75
N GLY A 44 -20.03 -3.01 7.61
CA GLY A 44 -21.40 -2.64 7.30
C GLY A 44 -22.33 -3.84 7.24
N GLN A 45 -21.87 -4.93 6.61
CA GLN A 45 -22.65 -6.16 6.53
C GLN A 45 -22.87 -6.79 7.90
N VAL A 46 -21.83 -6.81 8.73
CA VAL A 46 -21.93 -7.33 10.09
C VAL A 46 -22.91 -6.49 10.90
N GLY A 47 -22.84 -5.17 10.78
CA GLY A 47 -23.77 -4.27 11.45
C GLY A 47 -25.23 -4.54 11.08
N GLU A 48 -25.47 -4.71 9.78
CA GLU A 48 -26.81 -5.04 9.28
C GLU A 48 -27.29 -6.39 9.83
N TYR A 49 -26.43 -7.37 9.85
CA TYR A 49 -26.75 -8.68 10.38
C TYR A 49 -27.09 -8.62 11.86
N GLU A 50 -26.31 -7.88 12.62
CA GLU A 50 -26.56 -7.73 14.07
C GLU A 50 -27.88 -7.01 14.33
N GLN A 51 -28.18 -5.96 13.57
CA GLN A 51 -29.45 -5.24 13.71
C GLN A 51 -30.62 -6.14 13.36
N SER A 52 -30.49 -6.90 12.30
CA SER A 52 -31.55 -7.84 11.89
C SER A 52 -31.80 -8.89 12.97
N ARG A 53 -30.74 -9.38 13.57
CA ARG A 53 -30.83 -10.38 14.63
C ARG A 53 -31.50 -9.83 15.88
N GLU A 54 -31.15 -8.61 16.27
CA GLU A 54 -31.76 -7.95 17.42
C GLU A 54 -33.24 -7.67 17.16
N GLY A 55 -33.56 -7.29 15.91
CA GLY A 55 -34.95 -7.02 15.53
C GLY A 55 -35.84 -8.23 15.55
N SER A 56 -35.27 -9.43 15.39
CA SER A 56 -36.05 -10.67 15.36
C SER A 56 -36.21 -11.31 16.74
N GLY A 57 -35.51 -10.75 17.71
CA GLY A 57 -35.61 -11.24 19.06
C GLY A 57 -36.63 -10.48 19.85
#